data_e3be109cbfe769f99d1984c7d3947aa1
#
_entry.id   e3be109cbfe769f99d1984c7d3947aa1
#
_cell.length_a   1.000
_cell.length_b   1.000
_cell.length_c   1.000
_cell.angle_alpha   90.00
_cell.angle_beta   90.00
_cell.angle_gamma   90.00
#
_symmetry.space_group_name_H-M   'P 1'
#
loop_
_entity.id
_entity.type
_entity.pdbx_description
1 polymer ?
#
loop_
_entity_poly.entity_id
_entity_poly.type
_entity_poly.pdbx_seq_one_letter_code
_entity_poly.pdbx_strand_id
1 'polypeptide(L)'
;MGSPFFKKNRNCLIDLSHRCALECQACQRQMYYKPSQWKSNNEWLNKIANKVPGKDLPLESVEMILNNFEEVSLGGQLSDPIHYPHFIELLKMCKDRETGVKIQTASSHKPESFFMKAFKTYDIAVWQFGIDGLPSESHKYRKHQDGEKLFKIMCEGAKILKRKPIWQYIVFNYNEDHIEEAKQMAKDNNLRFVLMKSARWLKGFTDHLMPSKKNRLDTTYEDKVTDD
;
A
#
# COMPACT_ATOMS: atom_id res chain seq x y z
N MET A 1 -7.82 7.08 35.59
CA MET A 1 -6.43 7.48 35.88
C MET A 1 -5.51 6.56 35.12
N GLY A 2 -4.91 7.05 34.03
CA GLY A 2 -4.00 6.26 33.21
C GLY A 2 -2.68 6.01 33.94
N SER A 3 -2.15 4.80 33.86
CA SER A 3 -0.85 4.42 34.43
C SER A 3 0.25 5.34 33.87
N PRO A 4 1.09 5.96 34.71
CA PRO A 4 2.12 6.91 34.27
C PRO A 4 3.31 6.27 33.54
N PHE A 5 3.28 4.96 33.28
CA PHE A 5 4.43 4.20 32.78
C PHE A 5 4.41 3.84 31.29
N PHE A 6 3.32 4.06 30.56
CA PHE A 6 3.28 3.80 29.14
C PHE A 6 3.24 5.12 28.35
N LYS A 7 4.40 5.60 27.87
CA LYS A 7 4.42 6.54 26.75
C LYS A 7 3.70 5.88 25.59
N LYS A 8 2.67 6.52 25.03
CA LYS A 8 2.03 6.10 23.77
C LYS A 8 3.13 5.83 22.73
N ASN A 9 3.16 4.64 22.17
CA ASN A 9 4.02 4.36 21.02
C ASN A 9 3.58 5.27 19.87
N ARG A 10 4.54 5.95 19.21
CA ARG A 10 4.20 7.00 18.25
C ARG A 10 3.45 6.51 17.03
N ASN A 11 3.80 5.35 16.48
CA ASN A 11 3.17 4.84 15.27
C ASN A 11 3.04 3.31 15.26
N CYS A 12 2.04 2.81 14.53
CA CYS A 12 1.78 1.40 14.32
C CYS A 12 1.41 1.16 12.86
N LEU A 13 1.94 0.09 12.26
CA LEU A 13 1.51 -0.40 10.95
C LEU A 13 0.58 -1.59 11.14
N ILE A 14 -0.62 -1.53 10.55
CA ILE A 14 -1.64 -2.57 10.68
C ILE A 14 -2.21 -2.99 9.32
N ASP A 15 -2.42 -4.30 9.19
CA ASP A 15 -3.30 -4.92 8.21
C ASP A 15 -4.67 -5.14 8.84
N LEU A 16 -5.69 -4.44 8.33
CA LEU A 16 -7.07 -4.50 8.89
C LEU A 16 -7.83 -5.73 8.45
N SER A 17 -7.42 -6.33 7.34
CA SER A 17 -8.10 -7.46 6.72
C SER A 17 -7.14 -8.21 5.79
N HIS A 18 -7.67 -9.22 5.12
CA HIS A 18 -6.97 -9.92 4.03
C HIS A 18 -7.53 -9.55 2.65
N ARG A 19 -8.43 -8.56 2.57
CA ARG A 19 -9.17 -8.22 1.36
C ARG A 19 -8.37 -7.30 0.46
N CYS A 20 -8.26 -7.66 -0.80
CA CYS A 20 -7.73 -6.82 -1.87
C CYS A 20 -8.33 -7.26 -3.20
N ALA A 21 -8.67 -6.32 -4.07
CA ALA A 21 -9.20 -6.61 -5.40
C ALA A 21 -8.11 -6.75 -6.47
N LEU A 22 -6.83 -6.55 -6.09
CA LEU A 22 -5.70 -6.60 -7.02
C LEU A 22 -4.95 -7.94 -6.92
N GLU A 23 -4.26 -8.28 -8.01
CA GLU A 23 -3.40 -9.46 -8.12
C GLU A 23 -1.97 -9.06 -8.52
N CYS A 24 -1.36 -8.13 -7.77
CA CYS A 24 0.01 -7.68 -8.02
C CYS A 24 0.99 -8.86 -7.93
N GLN A 25 1.86 -9.03 -8.93
CA GLN A 25 2.68 -10.23 -9.06
C GLN A 25 3.60 -10.50 -7.87
N ALA A 26 4.34 -9.49 -7.38
CA ALA A 26 5.25 -9.63 -6.23
C ALA A 26 4.58 -9.33 -4.87
N CYS A 27 3.26 -9.43 -4.79
CA CYS A 27 2.54 -9.20 -3.54
C CYS A 27 2.66 -10.42 -2.63
N GLN A 28 3.01 -10.20 -1.36
CA GLN A 28 3.07 -11.28 -0.36
C GLN A 28 1.74 -12.02 -0.23
N ARG A 29 0.62 -11.33 -0.44
CA ARG A 29 -0.71 -11.94 -0.46
C ARG A 29 -0.83 -13.08 -1.48
N GLN A 30 -0.21 -12.95 -2.67
CA GLN A 30 -0.22 -14.01 -3.67
C GLN A 30 0.52 -15.26 -3.18
N MET A 31 1.58 -15.08 -2.40
CA MET A 31 2.33 -16.17 -1.79
C MET A 31 1.47 -16.96 -0.79
N TYR A 32 0.61 -16.26 -0.03
CA TYR A 32 -0.22 -16.89 1.01
C TYR A 32 -1.51 -17.52 0.49
N TYR A 33 -2.13 -16.91 -0.53
CA TYR A 33 -3.47 -17.34 -1.00
C TYR A 33 -3.46 -18.04 -2.36
N LYS A 34 -2.36 -17.98 -3.11
CA LYS A 34 -2.18 -18.70 -4.38
C LYS A 34 -0.83 -19.43 -4.41
N PRO A 35 -0.58 -20.36 -3.50
CA PRO A 35 0.72 -21.05 -3.39
C PRO A 35 1.10 -21.87 -4.63
N SER A 36 0.10 -22.25 -5.47
CA SER A 36 0.35 -22.95 -6.74
C SER A 36 1.06 -22.09 -7.79
N GLN A 37 0.98 -20.78 -7.68
CA GLN A 37 1.63 -19.83 -8.60
C GLN A 37 3.02 -19.41 -8.13
N TRP A 38 3.36 -19.66 -6.87
CA TRP A 38 4.64 -19.30 -6.28
C TRP A 38 5.17 -20.45 -5.42
N LYS A 39 6.29 -21.00 -5.84
CA LYS A 39 7.02 -22.02 -5.06
C LYS A 39 8.25 -21.35 -4.47
N SER A 40 8.33 -21.31 -3.16
CA SER A 40 9.53 -20.94 -2.44
C SER A 40 10.40 -22.17 -2.19
N ASN A 41 11.71 -21.98 -2.28
CA ASN A 41 12.68 -22.97 -1.77
C ASN A 41 12.71 -23.02 -0.23
N ASN A 42 12.01 -22.09 0.43
CA ASN A 42 11.89 -22.02 1.87
C ASN A 42 10.68 -22.82 2.36
N GLU A 43 10.94 -23.97 2.96
CA GLU A 43 9.89 -24.86 3.50
C GLU A 43 9.00 -24.17 4.56
N TRP A 44 9.56 -23.23 5.34
CA TRP A 44 8.81 -22.51 6.35
C TRP A 44 7.75 -21.61 5.70
N LEU A 45 8.12 -20.87 4.64
CA LEU A 45 7.18 -20.05 3.88
C LEU A 45 6.07 -20.91 3.25
N ASN A 46 6.41 -22.08 2.70
CA ASN A 46 5.43 -23.00 2.14
C ASN A 46 4.46 -23.55 3.22
N LYS A 47 4.94 -23.76 4.44
CA LYS A 47 4.10 -24.21 5.57
C LYS A 47 3.13 -23.14 6.05
N ILE A 48 3.53 -21.88 6.11
CA ILE A 48 2.64 -20.78 6.56
C ILE A 48 1.65 -20.36 5.48
N ALA A 49 2.00 -20.49 4.21
CA ALA A 49 1.12 -20.15 3.08
C ALA A 49 -0.25 -20.85 3.13
N ASN A 50 -0.31 -22.04 3.73
CA ASN A 50 -1.53 -22.82 3.89
C ASN A 50 -2.30 -22.53 5.19
N LYS A 51 -1.81 -21.63 6.05
CA LYS A 51 -2.33 -21.46 7.42
C LYS A 51 -2.79 -20.05 7.76
N VAL A 52 -2.61 -19.06 6.86
CA VAL A 52 -3.01 -17.67 7.15
C VAL A 52 -4.52 -17.54 7.02
N PRO A 53 -5.28 -17.49 8.13
CA PRO A 53 -6.71 -17.27 8.08
C PRO A 53 -6.99 -15.83 7.66
N GLY A 54 -7.81 -15.67 6.64
CA GLY A 54 -8.26 -14.36 6.24
C GLY A 54 -9.47 -13.91 7.05
N LYS A 55 -9.26 -13.10 8.09
CA LYS A 55 -10.32 -12.46 8.85
C LYS A 55 -10.13 -10.96 8.89
N ASP A 56 -11.25 -10.26 8.95
CA ASP A 56 -11.24 -8.82 9.22
C ASP A 56 -10.93 -8.60 10.72
N LEU A 57 -10.14 -7.58 11.01
CA LEU A 57 -9.86 -7.20 12.40
C LEU A 57 -11.17 -6.66 13.03
N PRO A 58 -11.60 -7.17 14.19
CA PRO A 58 -12.76 -6.63 14.88
C PRO A 58 -12.59 -5.16 15.25
N LEU A 59 -13.69 -4.39 15.25
CA LEU A 59 -13.63 -2.96 15.59
C LEU A 59 -13.10 -2.71 17.00
N GLU A 60 -13.40 -3.59 17.95
CA GLU A 60 -12.90 -3.51 19.33
C GLU A 60 -11.37 -3.60 19.37
N SER A 61 -10.78 -4.44 18.52
CA SER A 61 -9.32 -4.54 18.40
C SER A 61 -8.73 -3.27 17.78
N VAL A 62 -9.40 -2.70 16.77
CA VAL A 62 -9.02 -1.40 16.18
C VAL A 62 -9.07 -0.31 17.25
N GLU A 63 -10.12 -0.27 18.06
CA GLU A 63 -10.26 0.70 19.14
C GLU A 63 -9.13 0.61 20.16
N MET A 64 -8.76 -0.61 20.59
CA MET A 64 -7.61 -0.82 21.48
C MET A 64 -6.31 -0.28 20.85
N ILE A 65 -6.10 -0.48 19.56
CA ILE A 65 -4.93 0.06 18.86
C ILE A 65 -4.95 1.58 18.88
N LEU A 66 -6.06 2.21 18.49
CA LEU A 66 -6.20 3.67 18.47
C LEU A 66 -6.03 4.32 19.85
N ASN A 67 -6.35 3.61 20.93
CA ASN A 67 -6.14 4.08 22.30
C ASN A 67 -4.65 4.04 22.72
N ASN A 68 -3.81 3.27 22.05
CA ASN A 68 -2.40 3.06 22.41
C ASN A 68 -1.40 3.73 21.48
N PHE A 69 -1.83 4.20 20.30
CA PHE A 69 -0.94 4.79 19.29
C PHE A 69 -1.41 6.19 18.90
N GLU A 70 -0.46 7.09 18.68
CA GLU A 70 -0.73 8.46 18.21
C GLU A 70 -0.97 8.49 16.69
N GLU A 71 -0.32 7.57 15.96
CA GLU A 71 -0.47 7.43 14.52
C GLU A 71 -0.63 5.96 14.13
N VAL A 72 -1.46 5.70 13.14
CA VAL A 72 -1.60 4.38 12.52
C VAL A 72 -1.36 4.47 11.02
N SER A 73 -0.59 3.54 10.50
CA SER A 73 -0.40 3.34 9.07
C SER A 73 -1.22 2.14 8.61
N LEU A 74 -2.19 2.39 7.77
CA LEU A 74 -3.00 1.38 7.13
C LEU A 74 -2.34 1.03 5.79
N GLY A 75 -1.35 0.14 5.84
CA GLY A 75 -0.56 -0.24 4.68
C GLY A 75 -0.49 -1.75 4.61
N GLY A 76 -1.24 -2.34 3.69
CA GLY A 76 -1.35 -3.77 3.60
C GLY A 76 -0.09 -4.46 3.10
N GLN A 77 0.41 -5.41 3.87
CA GLN A 77 1.25 -6.48 3.35
C GLN A 77 0.36 -7.52 2.63
N LEU A 78 -0.83 -7.76 3.17
CA LEU A 78 -1.78 -8.77 2.71
C LEU A 78 -3.10 -8.20 2.21
N SER A 79 -3.41 -6.93 2.48
CA SER A 79 -4.69 -6.30 2.15
C SER A 79 -4.52 -4.93 1.51
N ASP A 80 -5.63 -4.41 1.03
CA ASP A 80 -5.78 -2.98 0.74
C ASP A 80 -6.82 -2.41 1.71
N PRO A 81 -6.47 -1.42 2.52
CA PRO A 81 -7.29 -0.96 3.66
C PRO A 81 -8.68 -0.49 3.28
N ILE A 82 -8.90 0.04 2.06
CA ILE A 82 -10.23 0.51 1.62
C ILE A 82 -11.25 -0.63 1.47
N HIS A 83 -10.80 -1.88 1.46
CA HIS A 83 -11.67 -3.05 1.43
C HIS A 83 -12.08 -3.55 2.81
N TYR A 84 -11.55 -2.95 3.89
CA TYR A 84 -12.01 -3.23 5.24
C TYR A 84 -13.49 -2.81 5.39
N PRO A 85 -14.39 -3.69 5.86
CA PRO A 85 -15.83 -3.39 5.91
C PRO A 85 -16.16 -2.12 6.70
N HIS A 86 -15.44 -1.87 7.80
CA HIS A 86 -15.65 -0.74 8.71
C HIS A 86 -14.71 0.44 8.44
N PHE A 87 -14.20 0.58 7.20
CA PHE A 87 -13.18 1.60 6.88
C PHE A 87 -13.62 3.04 7.18
N ILE A 88 -14.86 3.41 6.82
CA ILE A 88 -15.38 4.77 7.09
C ILE A 88 -15.57 5.01 8.59
N GLU A 89 -15.99 3.98 9.32
CA GLU A 89 -16.14 4.03 10.77
C GLU A 89 -14.78 4.19 11.47
N LEU A 90 -13.78 3.45 11.02
CA LEU A 90 -12.39 3.62 11.48
C LEU A 90 -11.90 5.06 11.26
N LEU A 91 -12.17 5.68 10.10
CA LEU A 91 -11.79 7.08 9.87
C LEU A 91 -12.47 8.04 10.84
N LYS A 92 -13.74 7.80 11.18
CA LYS A 92 -14.43 8.60 12.22
C LYS A 92 -13.77 8.40 13.58
N MET A 93 -13.46 7.15 13.95
CA MET A 93 -12.77 6.85 15.22
C MET A 93 -11.40 7.54 15.29
N CYS A 94 -10.63 7.55 14.18
CA CYS A 94 -9.36 8.29 14.12
C CYS A 94 -9.57 9.80 14.31
N LYS A 95 -10.57 10.38 13.65
CA LYS A 95 -10.92 11.79 13.78
C LYS A 95 -11.32 12.16 15.22
N ASP A 96 -12.21 11.38 15.82
CA ASP A 96 -12.75 11.65 17.17
C ASP A 96 -11.66 11.54 18.25
N ARG A 97 -10.59 10.78 17.99
CA ARG A 97 -9.43 10.60 18.88
C ARG A 97 -8.22 11.45 18.50
N GLU A 98 -8.33 12.23 17.42
CA GLU A 98 -7.21 12.99 16.85
C GLU A 98 -5.98 12.10 16.51
N THR A 99 -6.22 10.80 16.27
CA THR A 99 -5.18 9.85 15.89
C THR A 99 -4.77 10.09 14.45
N GLY A 100 -3.47 10.33 14.21
CA GLY A 100 -2.94 10.44 12.86
C GLY A 100 -3.16 9.15 12.07
N VAL A 101 -3.58 9.24 10.81
CA VAL A 101 -3.75 8.06 9.97
C VAL A 101 -3.12 8.26 8.61
N LYS A 102 -2.30 7.28 8.19
CA LYS A 102 -1.77 7.15 6.83
C LYS A 102 -2.43 5.96 6.15
N ILE A 103 -3.03 6.20 5.00
CA ILE A 103 -3.75 5.20 4.22
C ILE A 103 -2.96 4.93 2.94
N GLN A 104 -2.55 3.67 2.73
CA GLN A 104 -1.87 3.24 1.53
C GLN A 104 -2.81 2.34 0.73
N THR A 105 -3.25 2.81 -0.42
CA THR A 105 -4.14 2.06 -1.31
C THR A 105 -3.63 2.05 -2.75
N ALA A 106 -3.94 0.97 -3.43
CA ALA A 106 -3.73 0.86 -4.87
C ALA A 106 -5.01 0.43 -5.58
N SER A 107 -6.07 0.14 -4.84
CA SER A 107 -7.31 -0.37 -5.42
C SER A 107 -8.20 0.74 -5.98
N SER A 108 -8.64 0.57 -7.22
CA SER A 108 -9.62 1.42 -7.92
C SER A 108 -11.05 0.89 -7.86
N HIS A 109 -11.29 -0.23 -7.15
CA HIS A 109 -12.55 -0.97 -7.21
C HIS A 109 -13.71 -0.39 -6.40
N LYS A 110 -13.43 0.59 -5.52
CA LYS A 110 -14.52 1.34 -4.87
C LYS A 110 -15.04 2.43 -5.80
N PRO A 111 -16.31 2.84 -5.69
CA PRO A 111 -16.84 3.98 -6.45
C PRO A 111 -16.19 5.31 -6.00
N GLU A 112 -16.15 6.30 -6.88
CA GLU A 112 -15.60 7.65 -6.55
C GLU A 112 -16.27 8.25 -5.31
N SER A 113 -17.58 8.06 -5.16
CA SER A 113 -18.35 8.54 -4.01
C SER A 113 -17.86 8.00 -2.67
N PHE A 114 -17.32 6.76 -2.64
CA PHE A 114 -16.70 6.20 -1.45
C PHE A 114 -15.47 6.99 -1.04
N PHE A 115 -14.58 7.29 -1.99
CA PHE A 115 -13.37 8.06 -1.71
C PHE A 115 -13.71 9.50 -1.29
N MET A 116 -14.67 10.15 -1.96
CA MET A 116 -15.12 11.49 -1.57
C MET A 116 -15.68 11.51 -0.15
N LYS A 117 -16.45 10.48 0.23
CA LYS A 117 -16.93 10.31 1.60
C LYS A 117 -15.78 10.12 2.58
N ALA A 118 -14.81 9.27 2.24
CA ALA A 118 -13.64 9.01 3.09
C ALA A 118 -12.80 10.28 3.31
N PHE A 119 -12.50 11.04 2.24
CA PHE A 119 -11.74 12.30 2.32
C PHE A 119 -12.43 13.33 3.22
N LYS A 120 -13.76 13.49 3.06
CA LYS A 120 -14.55 14.41 3.88
C LYS A 120 -14.70 13.94 5.33
N THR A 121 -14.64 12.63 5.58
CA THR A 121 -14.75 12.08 6.95
C THR A 121 -13.55 12.48 7.79
N TYR A 122 -12.33 12.43 7.23
CA TYR A 122 -11.12 12.82 7.93
C TYR A 122 -10.12 13.49 6.96
N ASP A 123 -10.26 14.79 6.79
CA ASP A 123 -9.57 15.58 5.76
C ASP A 123 -8.08 15.82 6.02
N ILE A 124 -7.60 15.55 7.24
CA ILE A 124 -6.17 15.59 7.59
C ILE A 124 -5.45 14.26 7.43
N ALA A 125 -6.18 13.18 7.10
CA ALA A 125 -5.59 11.87 6.82
C ALA A 125 -4.58 11.95 5.67
N VAL A 126 -3.46 11.24 5.80
CA VAL A 126 -2.47 11.12 4.74
C VAL A 126 -2.87 10.00 3.80
N TRP A 127 -3.11 10.31 2.55
CA TRP A 127 -3.43 9.32 1.52
C TRP A 127 -2.24 9.09 0.60
N GLN A 128 -1.86 7.83 0.44
CA GLN A 128 -0.83 7.38 -0.49
C GLN A 128 -1.42 6.40 -1.48
N PHE A 129 -1.36 6.75 -2.76
CA PHE A 129 -1.91 5.98 -3.86
C PHE A 129 -0.79 5.30 -4.63
N GLY A 130 -0.87 3.98 -4.75
CA GLY A 130 0.09 3.20 -5.53
C GLY A 130 -0.35 3.12 -6.99
N ILE A 131 0.27 3.89 -7.85
CA ILE A 131 0.11 3.84 -9.31
C ILE A 131 1.52 3.72 -9.89
N ASP A 132 1.86 2.56 -10.46
CA ASP A 132 3.20 2.26 -10.88
C ASP A 132 3.34 2.39 -12.41
N GLY A 133 3.79 3.53 -12.86
CA GLY A 133 3.83 3.98 -14.24
C GLY A 133 2.88 5.16 -14.46
N LEU A 134 2.71 5.57 -15.71
CA LEU A 134 1.60 6.46 -16.07
C LEU A 134 0.28 5.77 -15.71
N PRO A 135 -0.79 6.53 -15.45
CA PRO A 135 -2.07 5.94 -15.04
C PRO A 135 -2.56 4.80 -15.94
N SER A 136 -2.37 4.91 -17.26
CA SER A 136 -2.72 3.89 -18.25
C SER A 136 -1.87 2.61 -18.17
N GLU A 137 -0.70 2.63 -17.51
CA GLU A 137 0.26 1.53 -17.50
C GLU A 137 0.27 0.71 -16.21
N SER A 138 -0.22 1.28 -15.12
CA SER A 138 -0.08 0.70 -13.78
C SER A 138 -0.67 -0.71 -13.66
N HIS A 139 -1.66 -1.06 -14.49
CA HIS A 139 -2.24 -2.39 -14.57
C HIS A 139 -1.24 -3.48 -15.00
N LYS A 140 -0.12 -3.13 -15.64
CA LYS A 140 0.92 -4.08 -16.06
C LYS A 140 1.50 -4.84 -14.87
N TYR A 141 1.66 -4.18 -13.73
CA TYR A 141 2.06 -4.80 -12.47
C TYR A 141 0.88 -5.00 -11.52
N ARG A 142 0.03 -3.97 -11.35
CA ARG A 142 -1.14 -4.02 -10.46
C ARG A 142 -2.34 -4.57 -11.21
N LYS A 143 -2.31 -5.85 -11.53
CA LYS A 143 -3.41 -6.51 -12.25
C LYS A 143 -4.76 -6.15 -11.65
N HIS A 144 -5.73 -5.84 -12.52
CA HIS A 144 -7.08 -5.38 -12.21
C HIS A 144 -7.18 -3.93 -11.68
N GLN A 145 -6.09 -3.16 -11.67
CA GLN A 145 -6.17 -1.74 -11.37
C GLN A 145 -6.64 -0.94 -12.60
N ASP A 146 -7.61 -0.06 -12.39
CA ASP A 146 -7.89 1.07 -13.26
C ASP A 146 -7.08 2.27 -12.74
N GLY A 147 -5.91 2.48 -13.32
CA GLY A 147 -4.99 3.50 -12.87
C GLY A 147 -5.46 4.91 -13.22
N GLU A 148 -6.18 5.09 -14.33
CA GLU A 148 -6.72 6.39 -14.74
C GLU A 148 -7.82 6.86 -13.78
N LYS A 149 -8.74 5.97 -13.43
CA LYS A 149 -9.75 6.23 -12.42
C LYS A 149 -9.12 6.57 -11.06
N LEU A 150 -8.10 5.80 -10.64
CA LEU A 150 -7.45 6.03 -9.35
C LEU A 150 -6.68 7.35 -9.33
N PHE A 151 -6.03 7.72 -10.44
CA PHE A 151 -5.36 9.01 -10.60
C PHE A 151 -6.36 10.16 -10.51
N LYS A 152 -7.49 10.07 -11.23
CA LYS A 152 -8.58 11.07 -11.13
C LYS A 152 -9.07 11.24 -9.69
N ILE A 153 -9.31 10.12 -8.97
CA ILE A 153 -9.71 10.12 -7.56
C ILE A 153 -8.66 10.83 -6.70
N MET A 154 -7.37 10.57 -6.93
CA MET A 154 -6.28 11.21 -6.22
C MET A 154 -6.25 12.73 -6.47
N CYS A 155 -6.47 13.18 -7.71
CA CYS A 155 -6.57 14.60 -8.05
C CYS A 155 -7.78 15.27 -7.38
N GLU A 156 -8.93 14.61 -7.32
CA GLU A 156 -10.09 15.11 -6.56
C GLU A 156 -9.78 15.18 -5.05
N GLY A 157 -9.04 14.20 -4.54
CA GLY A 157 -8.54 14.22 -3.15
C GLY A 157 -7.68 15.44 -2.85
N ALA A 158 -6.86 15.91 -3.81
CA ALA A 158 -6.01 17.10 -3.64
C ALA A 158 -6.81 18.40 -3.45
N LYS A 159 -8.09 18.42 -3.85
CA LYS A 159 -8.98 19.56 -3.66
C LYS A 159 -9.69 19.56 -2.29
N ILE A 160 -9.76 18.41 -1.64
CA ILE A 160 -10.53 18.19 -0.39
C ILE A 160 -9.61 18.05 0.83
N LEU A 161 -8.53 17.32 0.66
CA LEU A 161 -7.62 16.98 1.75
C LEU A 161 -6.72 18.17 2.13
N LYS A 162 -6.49 18.35 3.41
CA LYS A 162 -5.55 19.37 3.92
C LYS A 162 -4.08 18.99 3.70
N ARG A 163 -3.81 17.72 3.43
CA ARG A 163 -2.48 17.21 3.09
C ARG A 163 -2.49 16.72 1.66
N LYS A 164 -1.49 17.12 0.87
CA LYS A 164 -1.36 16.67 -0.52
C LYS A 164 -1.35 15.15 -0.58
N PRO A 165 -2.20 14.53 -1.41
CA PRO A 165 -2.11 13.10 -1.68
C PRO A 165 -0.74 12.72 -2.22
N ILE A 166 -0.31 11.52 -1.88
CA ILE A 166 1.00 11.00 -2.26
C ILE A 166 0.79 10.02 -3.41
N TRP A 167 1.40 10.30 -4.54
CA TRP A 167 1.54 9.34 -5.63
C TRP A 167 2.79 8.50 -5.38
N GLN A 168 2.62 7.24 -4.98
CA GLN A 168 3.69 6.26 -4.89
C GLN A 168 3.89 5.58 -6.23
N TYR A 169 5.13 5.59 -6.72
CA TYR A 169 5.54 5.04 -8.00
C TYR A 169 6.69 4.07 -7.79
N ILE A 170 6.46 2.78 -7.96
CA ILE A 170 7.53 1.76 -7.96
C ILE A 170 8.08 1.64 -9.36
N VAL A 171 9.41 1.68 -9.47
CA VAL A 171 10.07 1.61 -10.77
C VAL A 171 10.15 0.16 -11.25
N PHE A 172 9.68 -0.07 -12.48
CA PHE A 172 9.77 -1.29 -13.26
C PHE A 172 10.39 -0.99 -14.62
N ASN A 173 10.76 -2.02 -15.39
CA ASN A 173 11.33 -1.84 -16.72
C ASN A 173 10.38 -1.16 -17.72
N TYR A 174 9.07 -1.34 -17.56
CA TYR A 174 8.08 -0.75 -18.46
C TYR A 174 7.76 0.73 -18.19
N ASN A 175 8.18 1.25 -17.02
CA ASN A 175 7.85 2.60 -16.62
C ASN A 175 9.07 3.46 -16.25
N GLU A 176 10.28 2.93 -16.32
CA GLU A 176 11.48 3.67 -15.90
C GLU A 176 11.79 4.90 -16.76
N ASP A 177 11.31 4.93 -17.99
CA ASP A 177 11.49 6.08 -18.89
C ASP A 177 10.40 7.15 -18.72
N HIS A 178 9.31 6.84 -17.99
CA HIS A 178 8.19 7.75 -17.74
C HIS A 178 8.25 8.48 -16.39
N ILE A 179 9.35 8.36 -15.66
CA ILE A 179 9.49 8.93 -14.30
C ILE A 179 9.33 10.45 -14.31
N GLU A 180 9.97 11.14 -15.25
CA GLU A 180 9.94 12.61 -15.31
C GLU A 180 8.55 13.11 -15.74
N GLU A 181 7.90 12.44 -16.67
CA GLU A 181 6.51 12.74 -17.05
C GLU A 181 5.57 12.58 -15.85
N ALA A 182 5.66 11.47 -15.11
CA ALA A 182 4.86 11.23 -13.92
C ALA A 182 5.11 12.29 -12.82
N LYS A 183 6.36 12.73 -12.63
CA LYS A 183 6.69 13.83 -11.71
C LYS A 183 6.04 15.15 -12.14
N GLN A 184 6.06 15.45 -13.42
CA GLN A 184 5.42 16.67 -13.95
C GLN A 184 3.91 16.58 -13.75
N MET A 185 3.27 15.44 -14.10
CA MET A 185 1.85 15.21 -13.86
C MET A 185 1.47 15.40 -12.38
N ALA A 186 2.30 14.89 -11.46
CA ALA A 186 2.06 15.06 -10.02
C ALA A 186 2.12 16.53 -9.61
N LYS A 187 3.11 17.29 -10.11
CA LYS A 187 3.26 18.71 -9.85
C LYS A 187 2.04 19.51 -10.36
N ASP A 188 1.60 19.23 -11.58
CA ASP A 188 0.49 19.93 -12.22
C ASP A 188 -0.85 19.69 -11.51
N ASN A 189 -0.98 18.57 -10.82
CA ASN A 189 -2.17 18.18 -10.08
C ASN A 189 -2.03 18.36 -8.54
N ASN A 190 -1.05 19.15 -8.07
CA ASN A 190 -0.83 19.43 -6.65
C ASN A 190 -0.65 18.17 -5.79
N LEU A 191 0.02 17.16 -6.31
CA LEU A 191 0.31 15.90 -5.64
C LEU A 191 1.76 15.88 -5.13
N ARG A 192 2.03 15.05 -4.12
CA ARG A 192 3.39 14.70 -3.71
C ARG A 192 3.81 13.42 -4.43
N PHE A 193 4.89 13.46 -5.19
CA PHE A 193 5.45 12.29 -5.86
C PHE A 193 6.48 11.58 -5.00
N VAL A 194 6.38 10.25 -4.87
CA VAL A 194 7.35 9.41 -4.14
C VAL A 194 7.79 8.26 -5.04
N LEU A 195 9.03 8.36 -5.51
CA LEU A 195 9.67 7.29 -6.28
C LEU A 195 10.19 6.20 -5.34
N MET A 196 9.88 4.95 -5.64
CA MET A 196 10.35 3.79 -4.89
C MET A 196 11.11 2.83 -5.79
N LYS A 197 12.29 2.43 -5.34
CA LYS A 197 13.05 1.33 -5.92
C LYS A 197 12.73 0.04 -5.19
N SER A 198 12.57 -1.06 -5.91
CA SER A 198 12.28 -2.38 -5.35
C SER A 198 13.48 -3.32 -5.45
N ALA A 199 13.55 -4.28 -4.55
CA ALA A 199 14.47 -5.40 -4.58
C ALA A 199 13.75 -6.76 -4.76
N ARG A 200 12.45 -6.74 -5.13
CA ARG A 200 11.61 -7.94 -5.21
C ARG A 200 11.71 -8.59 -6.59
N TRP A 201 12.95 -8.91 -7.02
CA TRP A 201 13.22 -9.50 -8.33
C TRP A 201 13.53 -10.99 -8.16
N LEU A 202 12.49 -11.83 -8.28
CA LEU A 202 12.61 -13.28 -8.13
C LEU A 202 12.74 -13.92 -9.51
N LYS A 203 13.83 -14.67 -9.72
CA LYS A 203 14.13 -15.36 -10.99
C LYS A 203 12.98 -16.27 -11.40
N GLY A 204 12.54 -16.12 -12.67
CA GLY A 204 11.42 -16.88 -13.22
C GLY A 204 10.03 -16.42 -12.73
N PHE A 205 9.95 -15.36 -11.94
CA PHE A 205 8.67 -14.87 -11.42
C PHE A 205 8.45 -13.36 -11.64
N THR A 206 9.36 -12.52 -11.20
CA THR A 206 9.26 -11.05 -11.31
C THR A 206 10.46 -10.40 -11.96
N ASP A 207 11.49 -11.17 -12.30
CA ASP A 207 12.70 -10.72 -13.00
C ASP A 207 12.42 -10.06 -14.36
N HIS A 208 11.37 -10.49 -15.05
CA HIS A 208 10.92 -9.87 -16.31
C HIS A 208 10.40 -8.43 -16.12
N LEU A 209 10.12 -7.99 -14.92
CA LEU A 209 9.70 -6.62 -14.57
C LEU A 209 10.87 -5.77 -14.06
N MET A 210 12.05 -6.35 -13.90
CA MET A 210 13.20 -5.70 -13.29
C MET A 210 13.67 -4.51 -14.14
N PRO A 211 13.79 -3.31 -13.56
CA PRO A 211 14.29 -2.13 -14.26
C PRO A 211 15.81 -2.18 -14.45
N SER A 212 16.35 -1.20 -15.15
CA SER A 212 17.78 -1.03 -15.32
C SER A 212 18.51 -0.90 -13.97
N LYS A 213 19.81 -1.20 -13.92
CA LYS A 213 20.63 -1.21 -12.70
C LYS A 213 20.55 0.11 -11.91
N LYS A 214 20.50 1.26 -12.57
CA LYS A 214 20.38 2.59 -11.94
C LYS A 214 19.05 2.79 -11.17
N ASN A 215 18.00 2.03 -11.51
CA ASN A 215 16.64 2.19 -11.03
C ASN A 215 16.17 1.09 -10.06
N ARG A 216 17.04 0.15 -9.69
CA ARG A 216 16.76 -0.89 -8.69
C ARG A 216 17.59 -0.70 -7.43
N LEU A 217 17.17 -1.33 -6.34
CA LEU A 217 18.04 -1.49 -5.18
C LEU A 217 19.05 -2.59 -5.49
N ASP A 218 20.34 -2.34 -5.23
CA ASP A 218 21.35 -3.38 -5.27
C ASP A 218 21.12 -4.32 -4.08
N THR A 219 20.65 -5.52 -4.38
CA THR A 219 20.55 -6.59 -3.39
C THR A 219 21.94 -7.22 -3.24
N THR A 220 22.78 -6.60 -2.45
CA THR A 220 24.10 -7.15 -2.07
C THR A 220 24.01 -8.38 -1.17
N TYR A 221 22.83 -9.00 -1.04
CA TYR A 221 22.65 -10.18 -0.19
C TYR A 221 22.93 -11.51 -0.91
N GLU A 222 22.88 -11.55 -2.24
CA GLU A 222 23.16 -12.79 -3.00
C GLU A 222 24.64 -12.94 -3.37
N ASP A 223 25.43 -11.84 -3.38
CA ASP A 223 26.86 -11.90 -3.70
C ASP A 223 27.77 -12.24 -2.49
N LYS A 224 27.20 -12.41 -1.30
CA LYS A 224 27.95 -12.73 -0.07
C LYS A 224 27.84 -14.18 0.41
N VAL A 225 27.12 -15.03 -0.31
CA VAL A 225 26.90 -16.43 0.10
C VAL A 225 27.64 -17.43 -0.79
N THR A 226 28.50 -16.99 -1.68
CA THR A 226 29.25 -17.88 -2.58
C THR A 226 30.77 -17.88 -2.43
N ASP A 227 31.30 -17.35 -1.32
CA ASP A 227 32.71 -17.52 -0.99
C ASP A 227 32.86 -17.92 0.49
N ASP A 228 32.57 -19.21 0.79
CA ASP A 228 33.17 -20.00 1.87
C ASP A 228 33.02 -21.51 1.52
#